data_5ce519db90c3a748e50b2a4959bc6b9b
#
_entry.id   5ce519db90c3a748e50b2a4959bc6b9b
#
_cell.length_a   1.000
_cell.length_b   1.000
_cell.length_c   1.000
_cell.angle_alpha   90.00
_cell.angle_beta   90.00
_cell.angle_gamma   90.00
#
_symmetry.space_group_name_H-M   'P 1'
#
loop_
_entity.id
_entity.type
_entity.pdbx_description
1 polymer ?
#
loop_
_entity_poly.entity_id
_entity_poly.type
_entity_poly.pdbx_seq_one_letter_code
_entity_poly.pdbx_strand_id
1 'polypeptide(L)'
;MSLKPEEISKLIKDQIRRYDEDLEIDETGTIITVGDGIALIYGLQNAMAGELLRFPGDIYGMVLNLEEEHVGAVLMGDDSNIREGDEVKRTGRIVEVPVGDGMLGRVVNALGQAIDGGEPIKSDKFRPVERVAPGVMTRKSVHQPIQTGLKIIDSMIPIGRGQRELIIGDRQTGKTAIAIDTIINQKNNNVKCIYVAIGQKASTVAQIVEKLRSHGAMEYTTIVSSTASEPAPLQYIAPYAGCAIGEEWMENGDDVLIVYDDLSKHAVAYRTMSLLLKRPPGREAYP
;
A
#
# COMPACT_ATOMS: atom_id res chain seq x y z
N MET A 1 52.16 6.39 29.91
CA MET A 1 52.17 6.66 28.43
C MET A 1 51.25 7.84 28.20
N SER A 2 51.79 9.00 27.86
CA SER A 2 50.96 10.15 27.51
C SER A 2 50.58 10.05 26.04
N LEU A 3 49.27 10.05 25.76
CA LEU A 3 48.74 10.12 24.40
C LEU A 3 49.27 11.39 23.70
N LYS A 4 49.71 11.24 22.45
CA LYS A 4 50.17 12.40 21.66
C LYS A 4 48.97 13.29 21.29
N PRO A 5 49.18 14.63 21.18
CA PRO A 5 48.10 15.57 20.84
C PRO A 5 47.33 15.21 19.54
N GLU A 6 48.01 14.59 18.58
CA GLU A 6 47.41 14.13 17.32
C GLU A 6 46.47 12.94 17.49
N GLU A 7 46.77 12.01 18.44
CA GLU A 7 45.92 10.85 18.76
C GLU A 7 44.67 11.31 19.50
N ILE A 8 44.79 12.30 20.38
CA ILE A 8 43.66 12.92 21.09
C ILE A 8 42.73 13.62 20.09
N SER A 9 43.32 14.38 19.14
CA SER A 9 42.56 15.09 18.10
C SER A 9 41.82 14.10 17.16
N LYS A 10 42.40 12.97 16.87
CA LYS A 10 41.78 11.90 16.07
C LYS A 10 40.64 11.19 16.82
N LEU A 11 40.84 10.88 18.09
CA LEU A 11 39.84 10.33 18.98
C LEU A 11 38.61 11.24 19.15
N ILE A 12 38.87 12.55 19.31
CA ILE A 12 37.82 13.57 19.41
C ILE A 12 37.04 13.68 18.09
N LYS A 13 37.74 13.69 16.94
CA LYS A 13 37.08 13.70 15.62
C LYS A 13 36.25 12.41 15.35
N ASP A 14 36.75 11.27 15.76
CA ASP A 14 36.02 10.00 15.62
C ASP A 14 34.85 9.92 16.59
N GLN A 15 34.96 10.49 17.80
CA GLN A 15 33.84 10.63 18.73
C GLN A 15 32.78 11.62 18.24
N ILE A 16 33.20 12.77 17.67
CA ILE A 16 32.26 13.74 17.09
C ILE A 16 31.54 13.12 15.88
N ARG A 17 32.23 12.38 14.99
CA ARG A 17 31.57 11.65 13.91
C ARG A 17 30.57 10.59 14.40
N ARG A 18 30.92 9.84 15.42
CA ARG A 18 29.98 8.89 16.05
C ARG A 18 28.80 9.60 16.72
N TYR A 19 29.03 10.79 17.28
CA TYR A 19 27.97 11.61 17.88
C TYR A 19 27.02 12.19 16.82
N ASP A 20 27.51 12.52 15.63
CA ASP A 20 26.67 12.94 14.50
C ASP A 20 25.93 11.75 13.84
N GLU A 21 26.46 10.51 13.92
CA GLU A 21 25.77 9.30 13.47
C GLU A 21 24.72 8.76 14.50
N ASP A 22 24.89 9.04 15.79
CA ASP A 22 23.99 8.65 16.87
C ASP A 22 22.92 9.72 17.23
N LEU A 23 22.96 10.89 16.61
CA LEU A 23 21.93 11.92 16.72
C LEU A 23 20.93 11.83 15.54
N GLU A 24 20.40 10.67 15.23
CA GLU A 24 19.01 10.58 14.85
C GLU A 24 18.22 10.91 16.12
N ILE A 25 17.89 12.19 16.32
CA ILE A 25 16.85 12.57 17.27
C ILE A 25 15.56 12.01 16.70
N ASP A 26 15.26 10.79 17.05
CA ASP A 26 13.94 10.19 16.86
C ASP A 26 12.97 11.14 17.58
N GLU A 27 12.31 12.03 16.83
CA GLU A 27 11.27 12.86 17.42
C GLU A 27 10.20 11.93 17.96
N THR A 28 10.00 11.95 19.26
CA THR A 28 9.06 11.09 19.95
C THR A 28 7.81 11.87 20.33
N GLY A 29 6.66 11.22 20.25
CA GLY A 29 5.39 11.73 20.71
C GLY A 29 4.78 10.81 21.75
N THR A 30 3.77 11.30 22.46
CA THR A 30 3.03 10.54 23.47
C THR A 30 1.60 10.34 23.03
N ILE A 31 1.08 9.12 23.15
CA ILE A 31 -0.31 8.79 22.83
C ILE A 31 -1.24 9.46 23.86
N ILE A 32 -2.14 10.32 23.37
CA ILE A 32 -3.19 10.95 24.19
C ILE A 32 -4.36 9.98 24.33
N THR A 33 -4.82 9.43 23.21
CA THR A 33 -5.92 8.45 23.15
C THR A 33 -5.64 7.43 22.07
N VAL A 34 -6.06 6.19 22.31
CA VAL A 34 -6.00 5.09 21.33
C VAL A 34 -7.29 4.29 21.40
N GLY A 35 -7.82 3.91 20.25
CA GLY A 35 -8.99 3.04 20.14
C GLY A 35 -9.50 2.97 18.70
N ASP A 36 -10.18 1.86 18.40
CA ASP A 36 -10.76 1.61 17.08
C ASP A 36 -9.76 1.73 15.91
N GLY A 37 -8.47 1.42 16.16
CA GLY A 37 -7.42 1.51 15.14
C GLY A 37 -6.92 2.92 14.87
N ILE A 38 -7.21 3.90 15.75
CA ILE A 38 -6.71 5.27 15.65
C ILE A 38 -5.97 5.65 16.93
N ALA A 39 -4.90 6.39 16.78
CA ALA A 39 -4.16 7.03 17.85
C ALA A 39 -4.08 8.53 17.64
N LEU A 40 -4.34 9.29 18.70
CA LEU A 40 -4.08 10.72 18.78
C LEU A 40 -2.78 10.91 19.58
N ILE A 41 -1.83 11.61 18.99
CA ILE A 41 -0.44 11.69 19.50
C ILE A 41 -0.06 13.15 19.69
N TYR A 42 0.48 13.48 20.84
CA TYR A 42 1.01 14.79 21.17
C TYR A 42 2.53 14.83 20.90
N GLY A 43 3.04 15.94 20.39
CA GLY A 43 4.47 16.24 20.37
C GLY A 43 5.20 15.98 19.05
N LEU A 44 4.59 15.39 18.03
CA LEU A 44 5.20 15.13 16.72
C LEU A 44 5.05 16.34 15.77
N GLN A 45 5.67 17.48 16.10
CA GLN A 45 5.47 18.76 15.38
C GLN A 45 5.98 18.75 13.93
N ASN A 46 7.00 17.93 13.64
CA ASN A 46 7.58 17.84 12.30
C ASN A 46 7.04 16.64 11.51
N ALA A 47 6.01 15.94 11.98
CA ALA A 47 5.42 14.81 11.28
C ALA A 47 4.82 15.25 9.94
N MET A 48 4.96 14.39 8.93
CA MET A 48 4.43 14.63 7.59
C MET A 48 3.13 13.84 7.38
N ALA A 49 2.22 14.36 6.56
CA ALA A 49 1.05 13.60 6.13
C ALA A 49 1.51 12.34 5.36
N GLY A 50 0.93 11.17 5.69
CA GLY A 50 1.35 9.89 5.12
C GLY A 50 2.63 9.30 5.74
N GLU A 51 3.24 9.94 6.73
CA GLU A 51 4.43 9.41 7.41
C GLU A 51 4.08 8.16 8.21
N LEU A 52 5.00 7.19 8.19
CA LEU A 52 4.96 6.03 9.08
C LEU A 52 5.45 6.42 10.47
N LEU A 53 4.66 6.07 11.47
CA LEU A 53 5.03 6.14 12.88
C LEU A 53 5.20 4.72 13.42
N ARG A 54 6.18 4.54 14.30
CA ARG A 54 6.43 3.28 14.98
C ARG A 54 5.88 3.33 16.39
N PHE A 55 4.94 2.43 16.68
CA PHE A 55 4.30 2.23 17.97
C PHE A 55 4.96 1.09 18.74
N PRO A 56 4.69 0.94 20.05
CA PRO A 56 5.12 -0.23 20.82
C PRO A 56 4.70 -1.55 20.17
N GLY A 57 5.55 -2.57 20.27
CA GLY A 57 5.29 -3.89 19.68
C GLY A 57 5.49 -3.97 18.17
N ASP A 58 6.30 -3.06 17.61
CA ASP A 58 6.59 -2.98 16.15
C ASP A 58 5.34 -2.81 15.28
N ILE A 59 4.31 -2.19 15.85
CA ILE A 59 3.12 -1.79 15.09
C ILE A 59 3.41 -0.47 14.39
N TYR A 60 3.00 -0.38 13.13
CA TYR A 60 3.12 0.86 12.37
C TYR A 60 1.78 1.57 12.28
N GLY A 61 1.81 2.89 12.24
CA GLY A 61 0.66 3.73 11.96
C GLY A 61 0.99 4.76 10.89
N MET A 62 -0.02 5.23 10.17
CA MET A 62 0.13 6.26 9.15
C MET A 62 -0.51 7.56 9.63
N VAL A 63 0.21 8.65 9.50
CA VAL A 63 -0.28 10.00 9.80
C VAL A 63 -1.32 10.41 8.76
N LEU A 64 -2.53 10.71 9.20
CA LEU A 64 -3.62 11.18 8.32
C LEU A 64 -4.15 12.57 8.68
N ASN A 65 -4.00 12.99 9.92
CA ASN A 65 -4.45 14.30 10.37
C ASN A 65 -3.32 15.02 11.09
N LEU A 66 -3.05 16.24 10.66
CA LEU A 66 -2.05 17.12 11.28
C LEU A 66 -2.81 18.32 11.86
N GLU A 67 -2.81 18.44 13.17
CA GLU A 67 -3.36 19.57 13.90
C GLU A 67 -2.24 20.32 14.63
N GLU A 68 -2.53 21.47 15.17
CA GLU A 68 -1.53 22.39 15.73
C GLU A 68 -0.78 21.76 16.93
N GLU A 69 -1.49 21.00 17.78
CA GLU A 69 -0.92 20.38 18.98
C GLU A 69 -0.83 18.86 18.93
N HIS A 70 -1.51 18.22 18.00
CA HIS A 70 -1.58 16.77 17.93
C HIS A 70 -1.65 16.20 16.52
N VAL A 71 -1.27 14.95 16.39
CA VAL A 71 -1.24 14.20 15.15
C VAL A 71 -2.22 13.04 15.26
N GLY A 72 -3.13 12.90 14.30
CA GLY A 72 -4.01 11.74 14.17
C GLY A 72 -3.37 10.69 13.26
N ALA A 73 -3.09 9.51 13.80
CA ALA A 73 -2.56 8.39 13.05
C ALA A 73 -3.52 7.21 13.04
N VAL A 74 -3.57 6.48 11.92
CA VAL A 74 -4.32 5.22 11.80
C VAL A 74 -3.36 4.04 11.96
N LEU A 75 -3.73 3.07 12.79
CA LEU A 75 -2.90 1.91 13.09
C LEU A 75 -3.05 0.84 12.00
N MET A 76 -1.93 0.27 11.57
CA MET A 76 -1.86 -0.78 10.55
C MET A 76 -1.64 -2.16 11.18
N GLY A 77 -2.16 -2.36 12.39
CA GLY A 77 -2.03 -3.60 13.14
C GLY A 77 -3.04 -3.67 14.27
N ASP A 78 -2.89 -4.68 15.13
CA ASP A 78 -3.73 -4.88 16.31
C ASP A 78 -3.32 -3.87 17.40
N ASP A 79 -4.26 -3.02 17.82
CA ASP A 79 -4.07 -1.97 18.81
C ASP A 79 -4.22 -2.45 20.27
N SER A 80 -4.53 -3.72 20.50
CA SER A 80 -4.84 -4.29 21.82
C SER A 80 -3.72 -4.10 22.86
N ASN A 81 -2.48 -3.96 22.43
CA ASN A 81 -1.31 -3.78 23.29
C ASN A 81 -0.83 -2.32 23.39
N ILE A 82 -1.45 -1.39 22.69
CA ILE A 82 -1.09 0.03 22.70
C ILE A 82 -1.94 0.75 23.75
N ARG A 83 -1.34 1.61 24.55
CA ARG A 83 -1.99 2.32 25.65
C ARG A 83 -1.77 3.82 25.58
N GLU A 84 -2.68 4.56 26.21
CA GLU A 84 -2.50 5.99 26.48
C GLU A 84 -1.24 6.20 27.33
N GLY A 85 -0.44 7.19 26.96
CA GLY A 85 0.85 7.48 27.57
C GLY A 85 2.04 6.75 26.97
N ASP A 86 1.84 5.79 26.07
CA ASP A 86 2.93 5.13 25.35
C ASP A 86 3.66 6.09 24.41
N GLU A 87 4.94 5.79 24.19
CA GLU A 87 5.81 6.57 23.30
C GLU A 87 5.69 6.08 21.85
N VAL A 88 5.60 7.04 20.94
CA VAL A 88 5.55 6.80 19.49
C VAL A 88 6.73 7.50 18.83
N LYS A 89 7.39 6.83 17.89
CA LYS A 89 8.56 7.34 17.18
C LYS A 89 8.24 7.65 15.73
N ARG A 90 8.76 8.77 15.25
CA ARG A 90 8.77 9.06 13.83
C ARG A 90 9.76 8.15 13.11
N THR A 91 9.42 7.78 11.88
CA THR A 91 10.35 7.06 11.01
C THR A 91 10.99 7.96 9.95
N GLY A 92 10.46 9.18 9.77
CA GLY A 92 10.88 10.08 8.69
C GLY A 92 10.53 9.57 7.28
N ARG A 93 9.80 8.45 7.17
CA ARG A 93 9.48 7.79 5.90
C ARG A 93 7.98 7.80 5.66
N ILE A 94 7.57 8.12 4.44
CA ILE A 94 6.18 7.98 4.00
C ILE A 94 5.88 6.49 3.76
N VAL A 95 4.62 6.09 3.90
CA VAL A 95 4.19 4.71 3.60
C VAL A 95 4.60 4.34 2.18
N GLU A 96 5.41 3.30 2.06
CA GLU A 96 5.96 2.81 0.80
C GLU A 96 5.87 1.29 0.72
N VAL A 97 5.88 0.75 -0.50
CA VAL A 97 5.85 -0.68 -0.76
C VAL A 97 7.05 -1.10 -1.59
N PRO A 98 7.57 -2.33 -1.40
CA PRO A 98 8.58 -2.89 -2.28
C PRO A 98 8.01 -3.05 -3.69
N VAL A 99 8.84 -2.82 -4.70
CA VAL A 99 8.45 -2.90 -6.12
C VAL A 99 9.47 -3.67 -6.93
N GLY A 100 9.12 -4.02 -8.16
CA GLY A 100 9.98 -4.73 -9.10
C GLY A 100 9.54 -6.17 -9.35
N ASP A 101 10.33 -6.91 -10.14
CA ASP A 101 9.96 -8.24 -10.63
C ASP A 101 9.91 -9.31 -9.52
N GLY A 102 10.54 -9.06 -8.37
CA GLY A 102 10.40 -9.91 -7.18
C GLY A 102 8.98 -10.02 -6.63
N MET A 103 8.06 -9.15 -7.08
CA MET A 103 6.64 -9.18 -6.72
C MET A 103 5.84 -10.16 -7.58
N LEU A 104 6.33 -10.57 -8.76
CA LEU A 104 5.63 -11.49 -9.65
C LEU A 104 5.49 -12.89 -9.01
N GLY A 105 4.32 -13.47 -9.17
CA GLY A 105 3.99 -14.77 -8.58
C GLY A 105 3.64 -14.76 -7.10
N ARG A 106 3.71 -13.59 -6.44
CA ARG A 106 3.56 -13.48 -5.00
C ARG A 106 2.18 -13.00 -4.58
N VAL A 107 1.81 -13.38 -3.37
CA VAL A 107 0.63 -12.84 -2.66
C VAL A 107 1.14 -12.02 -1.48
N VAL A 108 0.78 -10.75 -1.47
CA VAL A 108 1.26 -9.78 -0.48
C VAL A 108 0.10 -9.07 0.21
N ASN A 109 0.37 -8.52 1.39
CA ASN A 109 -0.56 -7.61 2.06
C ASN A 109 -0.45 -6.18 1.49
N ALA A 110 -1.23 -5.24 2.03
CA ALA A 110 -1.23 -3.85 1.62
C ALA A 110 0.10 -3.09 1.87
N LEU A 111 1.00 -3.64 2.66
CA LEU A 111 2.35 -3.12 2.90
C LEU A 111 3.43 -3.80 2.04
N GLY A 112 3.02 -4.68 1.11
CA GLY A 112 3.94 -5.42 0.25
C GLY A 112 4.66 -6.58 0.93
N GLN A 113 4.25 -6.97 2.13
CA GLN A 113 4.82 -8.12 2.84
C GLN A 113 4.20 -9.42 2.31
N ALA A 114 5.03 -10.44 2.11
CA ALA A 114 4.58 -11.75 1.63
C ALA A 114 3.67 -12.45 2.65
N ILE A 115 2.52 -12.92 2.18
CA ILE A 115 1.54 -13.68 2.97
C ILE A 115 1.25 -15.07 2.37
N ASP A 116 2.01 -15.47 1.36
CA ASP A 116 1.91 -16.74 0.65
C ASP A 116 2.72 -17.88 1.26
N GLY A 117 3.35 -17.64 2.43
CA GLY A 117 4.24 -18.60 3.08
C GLY A 117 5.61 -18.75 2.42
N GLY A 118 5.91 -17.95 1.41
CA GLY A 118 7.21 -17.91 0.75
C GLY A 118 8.24 -17.06 1.51
N GLU A 119 9.47 -17.03 0.98
CA GLU A 119 10.55 -16.17 1.48
C GLU A 119 10.12 -14.70 1.46
N PRO A 120 10.63 -13.87 2.39
CA PRO A 120 10.42 -12.42 2.34
C PRO A 120 10.84 -11.84 0.99
N ILE A 121 10.08 -10.89 0.48
CA ILE A 121 10.38 -10.25 -0.80
C ILE A 121 11.63 -9.40 -0.64
N LYS A 122 12.67 -9.74 -1.38
CA LYS A 122 13.89 -8.95 -1.48
C LYS A 122 13.70 -7.92 -2.58
N SER A 123 13.65 -6.67 -2.21
CA SER A 123 13.59 -5.56 -3.17
C SER A 123 14.54 -4.46 -2.71
N ASP A 124 15.32 -3.95 -3.66
CA ASP A 124 16.21 -2.80 -3.43
C ASP A 124 15.48 -1.47 -3.73
N LYS A 125 14.24 -1.55 -4.24
CA LYS A 125 13.44 -0.40 -4.62
C LYS A 125 12.12 -0.36 -3.86
N PHE A 126 11.76 0.83 -3.40
CA PHE A 126 10.50 1.11 -2.75
C PHE A 126 9.81 2.29 -3.43
N ARG A 127 8.49 2.30 -3.42
CA ARG A 127 7.68 3.41 -3.93
C ARG A 127 6.65 3.85 -2.90
N PRO A 128 6.44 5.17 -2.75
CA PRO A 128 5.34 5.69 -1.96
C PRO A 128 4.00 5.15 -2.48
N VAL A 129 3.11 4.78 -1.56
CA VAL A 129 1.76 4.28 -1.92
C VAL A 129 0.88 5.38 -2.47
N GLU A 130 1.02 6.60 -1.95
CA GLU A 130 0.31 7.78 -2.47
C GLU A 130 1.24 8.63 -3.31
N ARG A 131 0.84 8.86 -4.56
CA ARG A 131 1.60 9.64 -5.53
C ARG A 131 0.65 10.46 -6.39
N VAL A 132 1.09 11.66 -6.74
CA VAL A 132 0.37 12.49 -7.72
C VAL A 132 0.42 11.84 -9.09
N ALA A 133 -0.76 11.59 -9.68
CA ALA A 133 -0.86 11.00 -11.01
C ALA A 133 -0.25 11.91 -12.09
N PRO A 134 0.36 11.34 -13.15
CA PRO A 134 0.85 12.11 -14.29
C PRO A 134 -0.23 12.98 -14.91
N GLY A 135 0.11 14.23 -15.24
CA GLY A 135 -0.80 15.17 -15.89
C GLY A 135 -1.16 14.78 -17.33
N VAL A 136 -2.16 15.46 -17.90
CA VAL A 136 -2.66 15.18 -19.26
C VAL A 136 -1.56 15.28 -20.31
N MET A 137 -0.64 16.23 -20.17
CA MET A 137 0.42 16.48 -21.15
C MET A 137 1.47 15.35 -21.24
N THR A 138 1.61 14.56 -20.21
CA THR A 138 2.58 13.45 -20.16
C THR A 138 1.97 12.11 -20.56
N ARG A 139 0.65 12.04 -20.74
CA ARG A 139 -0.06 10.81 -21.09
C ARG A 139 -0.07 10.58 -22.60
N LYS A 140 0.19 9.34 -23.00
CA LYS A 140 0.02 8.88 -24.36
C LYS A 140 -1.44 8.55 -24.65
N SER A 141 -1.93 8.88 -25.84
CA SER A 141 -3.28 8.48 -26.29
C SER A 141 -3.41 6.96 -26.36
N VAL A 142 -4.55 6.45 -25.92
CA VAL A 142 -4.87 5.01 -26.03
C VAL A 142 -5.00 4.65 -27.52
N HIS A 143 -4.25 3.63 -27.95
CA HIS A 143 -4.22 3.22 -29.37
C HIS A 143 -4.06 1.70 -29.53
N GLN A 144 -3.84 0.94 -28.46
CA GLN A 144 -3.64 -0.50 -28.49
C GLN A 144 -4.67 -1.18 -27.60
N PRO A 145 -5.46 -2.14 -28.09
CA PRO A 145 -6.44 -2.86 -27.28
C PRO A 145 -5.77 -3.86 -26.34
N ILE A 146 -6.39 -4.08 -25.19
CA ILE A 146 -6.11 -5.25 -24.36
C ILE A 146 -7.00 -6.41 -24.84
N GLN A 147 -6.45 -7.62 -24.87
CA GLN A 147 -7.20 -8.82 -25.24
C GLN A 147 -7.79 -9.43 -23.96
N THR A 148 -9.09 -9.24 -23.75
CA THR A 148 -9.76 -9.78 -22.56
C THR A 148 -10.06 -11.29 -22.68
N GLY A 149 -10.12 -11.81 -23.93
CA GLY A 149 -10.55 -13.17 -24.24
C GLY A 149 -12.07 -13.34 -24.26
N LEU A 150 -12.81 -12.28 -23.97
CA LEU A 150 -14.26 -12.26 -23.98
C LEU A 150 -14.74 -11.70 -25.31
N LYS A 151 -15.26 -12.55 -26.21
CA LYS A 151 -15.64 -12.18 -27.57
C LYS A 151 -16.48 -10.91 -27.66
N ILE A 152 -17.44 -10.75 -26.75
CA ILE A 152 -18.37 -9.62 -26.78
C ILE A 152 -17.66 -8.31 -26.42
N ILE A 153 -16.70 -8.33 -25.51
CA ILE A 153 -15.92 -7.17 -25.15
C ILE A 153 -14.94 -6.86 -26.27
N ASP A 154 -14.11 -7.81 -26.66
CA ASP A 154 -13.03 -7.60 -27.63
C ASP A 154 -13.55 -7.19 -29.03
N SER A 155 -14.77 -7.62 -29.43
CA SER A 155 -15.33 -7.31 -30.75
C SER A 155 -16.21 -6.07 -30.80
N MET A 156 -16.90 -5.72 -29.69
CA MET A 156 -17.92 -4.66 -29.71
C MET A 156 -17.52 -3.41 -28.91
N ILE A 157 -16.84 -3.60 -27.78
CA ILE A 157 -16.44 -2.53 -26.85
C ILE A 157 -14.99 -2.75 -26.37
N PRO A 158 -14.01 -2.78 -27.28
CA PRO A 158 -12.64 -3.12 -26.91
C PRO A 158 -12.10 -2.14 -25.87
N ILE A 159 -11.39 -2.68 -24.88
CA ILE A 159 -10.72 -1.91 -23.82
C ILE A 159 -9.29 -1.64 -24.27
N GLY A 160 -8.84 -0.39 -24.14
CA GLY A 160 -7.49 -0.01 -24.54
C GLY A 160 -6.48 -0.08 -23.39
N ARG A 161 -5.23 -0.35 -23.70
CA ARG A 161 -4.12 -0.25 -22.74
C ARG A 161 -3.94 1.19 -22.31
N GLY A 162 -4.05 1.46 -21.02
CA GLY A 162 -4.10 2.79 -20.41
C GLY A 162 -5.52 3.29 -20.13
N GLN A 163 -6.56 2.55 -20.50
CA GLN A 163 -7.95 2.86 -20.19
C GLN A 163 -8.29 2.46 -18.73
N ARG A 164 -9.26 3.17 -18.16
CA ARG A 164 -9.91 2.80 -16.89
C ARG A 164 -11.32 2.34 -17.22
N GLU A 165 -11.66 1.12 -16.79
CA GLU A 165 -12.95 0.49 -17.08
C GLU A 165 -13.64 0.11 -15.77
N LEU A 166 -14.94 0.34 -15.68
CA LEU A 166 -15.77 -0.01 -14.54
C LEU A 166 -16.62 -1.24 -14.89
N ILE A 167 -16.47 -2.31 -14.10
CA ILE A 167 -17.36 -3.48 -14.13
C ILE A 167 -18.38 -3.31 -13.00
N ILE A 168 -19.62 -2.96 -13.34
CA ILE A 168 -20.69 -2.72 -12.38
C ILE A 168 -21.78 -3.79 -12.50
N GLY A 169 -22.39 -4.19 -11.40
CA GLY A 169 -23.49 -5.14 -11.35
C GLY A 169 -23.76 -5.63 -9.93
N ASP A 170 -24.86 -6.34 -9.75
CA ASP A 170 -25.25 -6.93 -8.47
C ASP A 170 -24.29 -8.02 -8.00
N ARG A 171 -24.50 -8.51 -6.78
CA ARG A 171 -23.71 -9.62 -6.26
C ARG A 171 -23.90 -10.88 -7.13
N GLN A 172 -22.80 -11.63 -7.33
CA GLN A 172 -22.78 -12.91 -8.07
C GLN A 172 -23.16 -12.80 -9.57
N THR A 173 -23.04 -11.62 -10.18
CA THR A 173 -23.31 -11.43 -11.62
C THR A 173 -22.09 -11.71 -12.52
N GLY A 174 -20.99 -12.22 -11.95
CA GLY A 174 -19.80 -12.59 -12.72
C GLY A 174 -18.73 -11.51 -12.88
N LYS A 175 -18.79 -10.39 -12.14
CA LYS A 175 -17.78 -9.32 -12.21
C LYS A 175 -16.36 -9.83 -12.02
N THR A 176 -16.12 -10.56 -10.94
CA THR A 176 -14.80 -11.16 -10.65
C THR A 176 -14.39 -12.18 -11.71
N ALA A 177 -15.35 -12.93 -12.30
CA ALA A 177 -15.03 -13.88 -13.37
C ALA A 177 -14.47 -13.18 -14.60
N ILE A 178 -15.09 -12.07 -15.04
CA ILE A 178 -14.60 -11.24 -16.15
C ILE A 178 -13.15 -10.77 -15.88
N ALA A 179 -12.89 -10.28 -14.69
CA ALA A 179 -11.57 -9.79 -14.30
C ALA A 179 -10.51 -10.92 -14.31
N ILE A 180 -10.83 -12.07 -13.72
CA ILE A 180 -9.91 -13.22 -13.64
C ILE A 180 -9.67 -13.82 -15.03
N ASP A 181 -10.70 -13.96 -15.86
CA ASP A 181 -10.57 -14.47 -17.22
C ASP A 181 -9.71 -13.51 -18.08
N THR A 182 -9.84 -12.19 -17.88
CA THR A 182 -8.99 -11.21 -18.51
C THR A 182 -7.52 -11.38 -18.09
N ILE A 183 -7.23 -11.58 -16.80
CA ILE A 183 -5.87 -11.85 -16.32
C ILE A 183 -5.31 -13.13 -16.96
N ILE A 184 -6.06 -14.22 -16.94
CA ILE A 184 -5.65 -15.52 -17.52
C ILE A 184 -5.31 -15.35 -19.01
N ASN A 185 -6.08 -14.53 -19.73
CA ASN A 185 -5.89 -14.31 -21.15
C ASN A 185 -4.67 -13.43 -21.48
N GLN A 186 -4.00 -12.83 -20.49
CA GLN A 186 -2.77 -12.08 -20.74
C GLN A 186 -1.53 -12.98 -20.96
N LYS A 187 -1.69 -14.30 -20.83
CA LYS A 187 -0.62 -15.23 -21.18
C LYS A 187 -0.10 -14.97 -22.60
N ASN A 188 1.19 -14.74 -22.74
CA ASN A 188 1.87 -14.38 -24.00
C ASN A 188 1.56 -12.99 -24.57
N ASN A 189 0.83 -12.13 -23.87
CA ASN A 189 0.53 -10.76 -24.30
C ASN A 189 1.51 -9.71 -23.77
N ASN A 190 2.53 -10.15 -23.02
CA ASN A 190 3.52 -9.30 -22.38
C ASN A 190 2.91 -8.20 -21.49
N VAL A 191 1.88 -8.56 -20.74
CA VAL A 191 1.18 -7.69 -19.79
C VAL A 191 1.38 -8.25 -18.39
N LYS A 192 1.94 -7.47 -17.50
CA LYS A 192 2.03 -7.79 -16.08
C LYS A 192 0.69 -7.49 -15.41
N CYS A 193 0.24 -8.36 -14.52
CA CYS A 193 -1.07 -8.25 -13.92
C CYS A 193 -0.98 -8.04 -12.41
N ILE A 194 -1.90 -7.26 -11.87
CA ILE A 194 -2.07 -7.08 -10.43
C ILE A 194 -3.54 -7.28 -10.09
N TYR A 195 -3.82 -8.17 -9.16
CA TYR A 195 -5.15 -8.33 -8.60
C TYR A 195 -5.17 -7.83 -7.16
N VAL A 196 -5.96 -6.79 -6.91
CA VAL A 196 -6.10 -6.19 -5.58
C VAL A 196 -7.42 -6.64 -4.98
N ALA A 197 -7.34 -7.54 -3.99
CA ALA A 197 -8.48 -8.02 -3.21
C ALA A 197 -8.71 -7.10 -2.01
N ILE A 198 -9.82 -6.36 -2.00
CA ILE A 198 -10.13 -5.37 -0.97
C ILE A 198 -11.29 -5.87 -0.12
N GLY A 199 -11.05 -6.10 1.17
CA GLY A 199 -12.07 -6.53 2.13
C GLY A 199 -12.76 -7.85 1.76
N GLN A 200 -12.09 -8.73 1.00
CA GLN A 200 -12.59 -10.06 0.66
C GLN A 200 -12.30 -11.07 1.77
N LYS A 201 -13.04 -12.19 1.76
CA LYS A 201 -12.73 -13.31 2.66
C LYS A 201 -11.43 -13.98 2.22
N ALA A 202 -10.57 -14.34 3.16
CA ALA A 202 -9.31 -15.04 2.88
C ALA A 202 -9.52 -16.32 2.02
N SER A 203 -10.59 -17.07 2.27
CA SER A 203 -10.94 -18.25 1.46
C SER A 203 -11.24 -17.92 0.00
N THR A 204 -11.86 -16.78 -0.28
CA THR A 204 -12.12 -16.32 -1.66
C THR A 204 -10.82 -15.96 -2.36
N VAL A 205 -9.93 -15.24 -1.68
CA VAL A 205 -8.61 -14.90 -2.21
C VAL A 205 -7.82 -16.18 -2.51
N ALA A 206 -7.81 -17.14 -1.60
CA ALA A 206 -7.14 -18.43 -1.81
C ALA A 206 -7.66 -19.18 -3.05
N GLN A 207 -8.98 -19.18 -3.29
CA GLN A 207 -9.57 -19.77 -4.50
C GLN A 207 -9.14 -19.05 -5.79
N ILE A 208 -9.03 -17.73 -5.75
CA ILE A 208 -8.53 -16.94 -6.89
C ILE A 208 -7.06 -17.24 -7.16
N VAL A 209 -6.22 -17.28 -6.13
CA VAL A 209 -4.80 -17.68 -6.24
C VAL A 209 -4.68 -19.05 -6.92
N GLU A 210 -5.45 -20.03 -6.45
CA GLU A 210 -5.41 -21.40 -7.00
C GLU A 210 -5.90 -21.43 -8.46
N LYS A 211 -6.97 -20.70 -8.79
CA LYS A 211 -7.46 -20.58 -10.16
C LYS A 211 -6.39 -19.95 -11.09
N LEU A 212 -5.72 -18.88 -10.67
CA LEU A 212 -4.65 -18.26 -11.46
C LEU A 212 -3.44 -19.19 -11.59
N ARG A 213 -3.09 -19.90 -10.52
CA ARG A 213 -1.97 -20.87 -10.51
C ARG A 213 -2.23 -22.03 -11.45
N SER A 214 -3.42 -22.62 -11.43
CA SER A 214 -3.78 -23.75 -12.30
C SER A 214 -3.75 -23.42 -13.79
N HIS A 215 -3.88 -22.12 -14.14
CA HIS A 215 -3.76 -21.64 -15.53
C HIS A 215 -2.36 -21.08 -15.86
N GLY A 216 -1.41 -21.13 -14.94
CA GLY A 216 -0.06 -20.57 -15.10
C GLY A 216 -0.03 -19.04 -15.09
N ALA A 217 -1.12 -18.39 -14.67
CA ALA A 217 -1.23 -16.94 -14.70
C ALA A 217 -0.48 -16.26 -13.53
N MET A 218 -0.13 -16.99 -12.48
CA MET A 218 0.68 -16.45 -11.39
C MET A 218 2.10 -16.04 -11.83
N GLU A 219 2.64 -16.60 -12.92
CA GLU A 219 3.97 -16.26 -13.41
C GLU A 219 4.12 -14.77 -13.76
N TYR A 220 3.02 -14.12 -14.17
CA TYR A 220 2.99 -12.70 -14.54
C TYR A 220 2.00 -11.87 -13.70
N THR A 221 1.53 -12.43 -12.57
CA THR A 221 0.53 -11.78 -11.71
C THR A 221 1.02 -11.63 -10.29
N THR A 222 0.79 -10.47 -9.69
CA THR A 222 0.92 -10.21 -8.26
C THR A 222 -0.47 -10.05 -7.64
N ILE A 223 -0.68 -10.62 -6.47
CA ILE A 223 -1.94 -10.43 -5.72
C ILE A 223 -1.65 -9.59 -4.49
N VAL A 224 -2.34 -8.45 -4.37
CA VAL A 224 -2.34 -7.63 -3.16
C VAL A 224 -3.64 -7.91 -2.41
N SER A 225 -3.56 -8.41 -1.20
CA SER A 225 -4.72 -8.80 -0.42
C SER A 225 -4.81 -8.00 0.87
N SER A 226 -5.97 -7.38 1.06
CA SER A 226 -6.40 -6.89 2.37
C SER A 226 -7.76 -7.50 2.67
N THR A 227 -7.78 -8.42 3.65
CA THR A 227 -8.97 -9.22 3.96
C THR A 227 -10.00 -8.43 4.77
N ALA A 228 -11.23 -8.94 4.84
CA ALA A 228 -12.31 -8.31 5.62
C ALA A 228 -12.06 -8.31 7.14
N SER A 229 -11.14 -9.12 7.63
CA SER A 229 -10.74 -9.18 9.04
C SER A 229 -9.62 -8.19 9.37
N GLU A 230 -8.97 -7.61 8.37
CA GLU A 230 -7.92 -6.63 8.58
C GLU A 230 -8.49 -5.24 8.89
N PRO A 231 -7.73 -4.40 9.62
CA PRO A 231 -8.12 -3.02 9.91
C PRO A 231 -8.44 -2.20 8.66
N ALA A 232 -9.38 -1.26 8.79
CA ALA A 232 -9.79 -0.39 7.69
C ALA A 232 -8.62 0.35 6.99
N PRO A 233 -7.57 0.82 7.68
CA PRO A 233 -6.41 1.45 7.06
C PRO A 233 -5.71 0.56 6.02
N LEU A 234 -5.55 -0.73 6.27
CA LEU A 234 -4.95 -1.67 5.31
C LEU A 234 -5.83 -1.87 4.09
N GLN A 235 -7.16 -1.93 4.27
CA GLN A 235 -8.11 -1.98 3.14
C GLN A 235 -8.07 -0.69 2.32
N TYR A 236 -7.85 0.46 2.96
CA TYR A 236 -7.70 1.75 2.30
C TYR A 236 -6.41 1.82 1.46
N ILE A 237 -5.28 1.35 1.99
CA ILE A 237 -3.98 1.43 1.32
C ILE A 237 -3.85 0.42 0.18
N ALA A 238 -4.51 -0.74 0.25
CA ALA A 238 -4.35 -1.83 -0.70
C ALA A 238 -4.43 -1.43 -2.19
N PRO A 239 -5.40 -0.63 -2.68
CA PRO A 239 -5.43 -0.21 -4.07
C PRO A 239 -4.26 0.71 -4.44
N TYR A 240 -3.79 1.55 -3.54
CA TYR A 240 -2.63 2.41 -3.78
C TYR A 240 -1.34 1.60 -3.83
N ALA A 241 -1.19 0.61 -2.95
CA ALA A 241 -0.07 -0.33 -2.97
C ALA A 241 0.00 -1.10 -4.30
N GLY A 242 -1.13 -1.64 -4.76
CA GLY A 242 -1.22 -2.28 -6.08
C GLY A 242 -0.88 -1.32 -7.22
N CYS A 243 -1.33 -0.08 -7.14
CA CYS A 243 -0.99 0.95 -8.13
C CYS A 243 0.52 1.24 -8.15
N ALA A 244 1.13 1.45 -6.98
CA ALA A 244 2.56 1.75 -6.86
C ALA A 244 3.46 0.63 -7.43
N ILE A 245 3.08 -0.63 -7.20
CA ILE A 245 3.76 -1.79 -7.81
C ILE A 245 3.63 -1.74 -9.35
N GLY A 246 2.44 -1.47 -9.86
CA GLY A 246 2.20 -1.38 -11.30
C GLY A 246 2.90 -0.20 -11.97
N GLU A 247 2.99 0.93 -11.29
CA GLU A 247 3.68 2.12 -11.79
C GLU A 247 5.18 1.90 -11.99
N GLU A 248 5.82 1.07 -11.17
CA GLU A 248 7.23 0.70 -11.38
C GLU A 248 7.40 -0.01 -12.72
N TRP A 249 6.56 -0.98 -13.03
CA TRP A 249 6.64 -1.68 -14.31
C TRP A 249 6.26 -0.79 -15.49
N MET A 250 5.24 0.03 -15.33
CA MET A 250 4.81 0.99 -16.35
C MET A 250 5.94 1.99 -16.70
N GLU A 251 6.65 2.51 -15.70
CA GLU A 251 7.78 3.43 -15.93
C GLU A 251 9.00 2.73 -16.55
N ASN A 252 9.13 1.43 -16.36
CA ASN A 252 10.15 0.62 -17.06
C ASN A 252 9.73 0.26 -18.50
N GLY A 253 8.52 0.65 -18.95
CA GLY A 253 8.02 0.46 -20.31
C GLY A 253 7.16 -0.78 -20.50
N ASP A 254 6.77 -1.46 -19.43
CA ASP A 254 5.85 -2.60 -19.47
C ASP A 254 4.39 -2.15 -19.51
N ASP A 255 3.53 -2.96 -20.10
CA ASP A 255 2.08 -2.81 -19.97
C ASP A 255 1.59 -3.51 -18.70
N VAL A 256 0.69 -2.84 -17.97
CA VAL A 256 0.19 -3.34 -16.68
C VAL A 256 -1.33 -3.33 -16.66
N LEU A 257 -1.91 -4.45 -16.25
CA LEU A 257 -3.33 -4.60 -15.95
C LEU A 257 -3.53 -4.65 -14.43
N ILE A 258 -4.27 -3.70 -13.87
CA ILE A 258 -4.62 -3.71 -12.45
C ILE A 258 -6.13 -3.92 -12.30
N VAL A 259 -6.51 -4.88 -11.48
CA VAL A 259 -7.91 -5.16 -11.10
C VAL A 259 -8.10 -4.81 -9.63
N TYR A 260 -9.08 -3.96 -9.34
CA TYR A 260 -9.51 -3.65 -7.97
C TYR A 260 -10.85 -4.33 -7.66
N ASP A 261 -10.87 -5.31 -6.77
CA ASP A 261 -12.07 -6.06 -6.41
C ASP A 261 -12.26 -6.04 -4.87
N ASP A 262 -13.11 -5.15 -4.29
CA ASP A 262 -13.88 -4.12 -5.00
C ASP A 262 -13.69 -2.72 -4.37
N LEU A 263 -13.87 -1.69 -5.16
CA LEU A 263 -13.76 -0.30 -4.70
C LEU A 263 -14.92 0.16 -3.80
N SER A 264 -16.04 -0.55 -3.75
CA SER A 264 -17.12 -0.25 -2.78
C SER A 264 -16.63 -0.46 -1.35
N LYS A 265 -15.88 -1.53 -1.11
CA LYS A 265 -15.29 -1.80 0.22
C LYS A 265 -14.16 -0.83 0.55
N HIS A 266 -13.38 -0.43 -0.46
CA HIS A 266 -12.41 0.64 -0.29
C HIS A 266 -13.06 1.96 0.17
N ALA A 267 -14.17 2.35 -0.45
CA ALA A 267 -14.92 3.54 -0.06
C ALA A 267 -15.48 3.42 1.38
N VAL A 268 -15.96 2.23 1.78
CA VAL A 268 -16.41 1.98 3.17
C VAL A 268 -15.25 2.10 4.15
N ALA A 269 -14.07 1.56 3.83
CA ALA A 269 -12.88 1.70 4.67
C ALA A 269 -12.47 3.17 4.84
N TYR A 270 -12.47 3.96 3.77
CA TYR A 270 -12.19 5.39 3.83
C TYR A 270 -13.21 6.16 4.68
N ARG A 271 -14.51 5.86 4.52
CA ARG A 271 -15.56 6.42 5.38
C ARG A 271 -15.31 6.13 6.85
N THR A 272 -15.00 4.87 7.19
CA THR A 272 -14.74 4.44 8.56
C THR A 272 -13.58 5.25 9.16
N MET A 273 -12.44 5.33 8.47
CA MET A 273 -11.29 6.12 8.95
C MET A 273 -11.63 7.60 9.12
N SER A 274 -12.34 8.17 8.16
CA SER A 274 -12.70 9.60 8.20
C SER A 274 -13.61 9.93 9.38
N LEU A 275 -14.58 9.07 9.68
CA LEU A 275 -15.46 9.24 10.84
C LEU A 275 -14.70 9.09 12.16
N LEU A 276 -13.80 8.12 12.25
CA LEU A 276 -12.98 7.92 13.45
C LEU A 276 -12.02 9.11 13.68
N LEU A 277 -11.49 9.70 12.62
CA LEU A 277 -10.70 10.95 12.68
C LEU A 277 -11.57 12.21 12.90
N LYS A 278 -12.87 12.05 13.16
CA LYS A 278 -13.81 13.15 13.41
C LYS A 278 -13.88 14.16 12.25
N ARG A 279 -13.57 13.76 11.02
CA ARG A 279 -13.79 14.61 9.85
C ARG A 279 -15.29 14.82 9.63
N PRO A 280 -15.73 16.03 9.26
CA PRO A 280 -17.15 16.30 9.05
C PRO A 280 -17.72 15.41 7.94
N PRO A 281 -18.80 14.65 8.21
CA PRO A 281 -19.36 13.75 7.21
C PRO A 281 -20.19 14.52 6.18
N GLY A 282 -20.12 14.07 4.93
CA GLY A 282 -21.03 14.47 3.87
C GLY A 282 -22.26 13.54 3.77
N ARG A 283 -22.82 13.40 2.57
CA ARG A 283 -23.97 12.53 2.31
C ARG A 283 -23.62 11.07 2.63
N GLU A 284 -24.51 10.37 3.32
CA GLU A 284 -24.35 8.96 3.73
C GLU A 284 -23.10 8.72 4.58
N ALA A 285 -22.67 9.74 5.32
CA ALA A 285 -21.48 9.74 6.16
C ALA A 285 -20.15 9.56 5.38
N TYR A 286 -20.14 9.71 4.06
CA TYR A 286 -18.89 9.80 3.31
C TYR A 286 -18.27 11.19 3.48
N PRO A 287 -16.93 11.29 3.55
CA PRO A 287 -16.23 12.57 3.69
C PRO A 287 -16.29 13.41 2.43
#